data_e146d4e7ef6c92ed3a19c86cf61ca7ca
#
_entry.id   e146d4e7ef6c92ed3a19c86cf61ca7ca
#
_cell.length_a   1.000
_cell.length_b   1.000
_cell.length_c   1.000
_cell.angle_alpha   90.00
_cell.angle_beta   90.00
_cell.angle_gamma   90.00
#
_symmetry.space_group_name_H-M   'P 1'
#
loop_
_entity.id
_entity.type
_entity.pdbx_description
1 polymer ?
#
loop_
_entity_poly.entity_id
_entity_poly.type
_entity_poly.pdbx_seq_one_letter_code
_entity_poly.pdbx_strand_id
1 'polypeptide(L)'
;FIDIYCDQGKEEAGRWLNMNHGPIAEAELEHRLGRYGLNPCGEILGADFHCNLAEVHLNQIDPSDDEGQRDAFRAGALSVACLLNHQFEVERYRQSRDWDPIVGVSFTGLFDFFVHAFGTPWLQWWEAGRPDTEEGREFKRQEAEYLSRWKATVNDAVWEYCDRHGL
;
A
#
# COMPACT_ATOMS: atom_id res chain seq x y z
N PHE A 1 -13.51 -12.31 6.47
CA PHE A 1 -13.11 -13.41 5.56
C PHE A 1 -12.21 -14.43 6.24
N ILE A 2 -11.05 -14.02 6.79
CA ILE A 2 -10.09 -14.93 7.43
C ILE A 2 -10.74 -15.75 8.56
N ASP A 3 -11.52 -15.10 9.43
CA ASP A 3 -12.22 -15.78 10.52
C ASP A 3 -13.18 -16.86 9.98
N ILE A 4 -13.95 -16.53 8.94
CA ILE A 4 -14.85 -17.49 8.29
C ILE A 4 -14.06 -18.67 7.70
N TYR A 5 -12.94 -18.38 7.04
CA TYR A 5 -12.09 -19.42 6.46
C TYR A 5 -11.52 -20.36 7.53
N CYS A 6 -11.03 -19.81 8.63
CA CYS A 6 -10.47 -20.58 9.75
C CYS A 6 -11.53 -21.38 10.51
N ASP A 7 -12.70 -20.79 10.74
CA ASP A 7 -13.72 -21.37 11.61
C ASP A 7 -14.70 -22.29 10.85
N GLN A 8 -15.02 -21.97 9.59
CA GLN A 8 -16.08 -22.60 8.82
C GLN A 8 -15.59 -23.24 7.51
N GLY A 9 -14.32 -23.03 7.17
CA GLY A 9 -13.67 -23.63 6.01
C GLY A 9 -13.87 -22.89 4.68
N LYS A 10 -13.25 -23.43 3.66
CA LYS A 10 -13.11 -22.83 2.33
C LYS A 10 -14.44 -22.55 1.63
N GLU A 11 -15.41 -23.46 1.73
CA GLU A 11 -16.69 -23.32 1.05
C GLU A 11 -17.50 -22.15 1.59
N GLU A 12 -17.52 -21.96 2.91
CA GLU A 12 -18.24 -20.84 3.53
C GLU A 12 -17.55 -19.51 3.26
N ALA A 13 -16.21 -19.47 3.30
CA ALA A 13 -15.44 -18.31 2.92
C ALA A 13 -15.67 -17.91 1.45
N GLY A 14 -15.78 -18.89 0.54
CA GLY A 14 -16.13 -18.66 -0.86
C GLY A 14 -17.54 -18.08 -1.03
N ARG A 15 -18.52 -18.61 -0.31
CA ARG A 15 -19.89 -18.07 -0.30
C ARG A 15 -19.91 -16.63 0.19
N TRP A 16 -19.18 -16.33 1.26
CA TRP A 16 -19.07 -14.99 1.80
C TRP A 16 -18.47 -14.01 0.80
N LEU A 17 -17.39 -14.40 0.10
CA LEU A 17 -16.77 -13.58 -0.96
C LEU A 17 -17.76 -13.26 -2.07
N ASN A 18 -18.44 -14.26 -2.62
CA ASN A 18 -19.42 -14.08 -3.69
C ASN A 18 -20.59 -13.19 -3.28
N MET A 19 -21.01 -13.25 -2.00
CA MET A 19 -22.11 -12.40 -1.50
C MET A 19 -21.67 -10.94 -1.31
N ASN A 20 -20.42 -10.69 -0.93
CA ASN A 20 -19.95 -9.34 -0.59
C ASN A 20 -19.23 -8.62 -1.74
N HIS A 21 -18.67 -9.36 -2.68
CA HIS A 21 -17.88 -8.83 -3.79
C HIS A 21 -18.43 -9.19 -5.18
N GLY A 22 -19.58 -9.88 -5.24
CA GLY A 22 -20.18 -10.36 -6.47
C GLY A 22 -19.60 -11.70 -6.96
N PRO A 23 -20.14 -12.24 -8.05
CA PRO A 23 -19.69 -13.53 -8.58
C PRO A 23 -18.21 -13.49 -8.98
N ILE A 24 -17.44 -14.40 -8.40
CA ILE A 24 -16.03 -14.60 -8.73
C ILE A 24 -15.93 -15.89 -9.55
N ALA A 25 -15.15 -15.87 -10.63
CA ALA A 25 -14.91 -17.06 -11.42
C ALA A 25 -14.29 -18.18 -10.55
N GLU A 26 -14.70 -19.43 -10.77
CA GLU A 26 -14.26 -20.57 -9.94
C GLU A 26 -12.72 -20.67 -9.88
N ALA A 27 -12.05 -20.50 -11.02
CA ALA A 27 -10.59 -20.52 -11.08
C ALA A 27 -9.92 -19.41 -10.27
N GLU A 28 -10.50 -18.21 -10.26
CA GLU A 28 -10.04 -17.08 -9.45
C GLU A 28 -10.31 -17.34 -7.96
N LEU A 29 -11.48 -17.87 -7.63
CA LEU A 29 -11.83 -18.22 -6.26
C LEU A 29 -10.86 -19.28 -5.69
N GLU A 30 -10.54 -20.31 -6.46
CA GLU A 30 -9.55 -21.33 -6.10
C GLU A 30 -8.16 -20.72 -5.92
N HIS A 31 -7.74 -19.82 -6.81
CA HIS A 31 -6.48 -19.09 -6.68
C HIS A 31 -6.44 -18.30 -5.37
N ARG A 32 -7.49 -17.54 -5.07
CA ARG A 32 -7.57 -16.70 -3.86
C ARG A 32 -7.65 -17.52 -2.57
N LEU A 33 -8.46 -18.57 -2.52
CA LEU A 33 -8.71 -19.36 -1.31
C LEU A 33 -7.57 -20.33 -0.95
N GLY A 34 -6.81 -20.78 -1.93
CA GLY A 34 -5.80 -21.82 -1.71
C GLY A 34 -4.39 -21.32 -1.50
N ARG A 35 -4.13 -20.01 -1.66
CA ARG A 35 -2.77 -19.56 -1.94
C ARG A 35 -2.39 -18.22 -1.33
N TYR A 36 -3.22 -17.65 -0.46
CA TYR A 36 -2.88 -16.41 0.25
C TYR A 36 -2.17 -16.69 1.56
N GLY A 37 -1.22 -15.84 1.88
CA GLY A 37 -0.48 -15.84 3.13
C GLY A 37 0.08 -14.48 3.44
N LEU A 38 0.80 -14.41 4.54
CA LEU A 38 1.59 -13.23 4.89
C LEU A 38 3.06 -13.63 4.95
N ASN A 39 3.94 -12.77 4.47
CA ASN A 39 5.37 -12.92 4.71
C ASN A 39 5.72 -12.45 6.14
N PRO A 40 6.97 -12.64 6.61
CA PRO A 40 7.38 -12.18 7.95
C PRO A 40 7.23 -10.67 8.18
N CYS A 41 7.17 -9.87 7.11
CA CYS A 41 6.98 -8.42 7.17
C CYS A 41 5.49 -8.01 7.20
N GLY A 42 4.56 -8.97 7.15
CA GLY A 42 3.13 -8.72 7.15
C GLY A 42 2.55 -8.36 5.78
N GLU A 43 3.32 -8.51 4.71
CA GLU A 43 2.84 -8.31 3.34
C GLU A 43 2.00 -9.50 2.88
N ILE A 44 0.98 -9.22 2.07
CA ILE A 44 0.13 -10.24 1.48
C ILE A 44 0.92 -11.00 0.40
N LEU A 45 0.90 -12.31 0.47
CA LEU A 45 1.45 -13.19 -0.56
C LEU A 45 0.34 -13.98 -1.22
N GLY A 46 0.27 -13.93 -2.54
CA GLY A 46 -0.52 -14.83 -3.36
C GLY A 46 0.37 -15.85 -4.08
N ALA A 47 -0.22 -16.89 -4.65
CA ALA A 47 0.53 -17.82 -5.47
C ALA A 47 0.96 -17.17 -6.78
N ASP A 48 2.21 -17.40 -7.14
CA ASP A 48 2.81 -16.82 -8.34
C ASP A 48 2.72 -15.27 -8.38
N PHE A 49 2.64 -14.66 -7.21
CA PHE A 49 2.41 -13.26 -6.98
C PHE A 49 3.69 -12.44 -7.22
N HIS A 50 3.53 -11.27 -7.81
CA HIS A 50 4.60 -10.30 -7.98
C HIS A 50 4.47 -9.17 -6.95
N CYS A 51 5.47 -9.06 -6.09
CA CYS A 51 5.58 -7.96 -5.12
C CYS A 51 6.23 -6.75 -5.78
N ASN A 52 5.40 -5.87 -6.32
CA ASN A 52 5.85 -4.66 -7.00
C ASN A 52 5.93 -3.52 -6.01
N LEU A 53 7.12 -3.29 -5.44
CA LEU A 53 7.34 -2.28 -4.42
C LEU A 53 8.32 -1.20 -4.89
N ALA A 54 8.06 0.03 -4.48
CA ALA A 54 9.01 1.14 -4.49
C ALA A 54 9.10 1.73 -3.08
N GLU A 55 10.23 2.34 -2.76
CA GLU A 55 10.46 2.97 -1.47
C GLU A 55 10.97 4.40 -1.66
N VAL A 56 10.34 5.35 -0.96
CA VAL A 56 10.74 6.76 -0.92
C VAL A 56 11.57 7.02 0.34
N HIS A 57 12.75 7.58 0.17
CA HIS A 57 13.67 7.92 1.27
C HIS A 57 13.37 9.33 1.78
N LEU A 58 12.45 9.45 2.75
CA LEU A 58 11.96 10.72 3.28
C LEU A 58 13.05 11.56 3.96
N ASN A 59 14.06 10.94 4.54
CA ASN A 59 15.19 11.64 5.16
C ASN A 59 16.06 12.42 4.16
N GLN A 60 15.83 12.28 2.85
CA GLN A 60 16.49 13.03 1.79
C GLN A 60 15.63 14.15 1.22
N ILE A 61 14.41 14.32 1.74
CA ILE A 61 13.43 15.29 1.23
C ILE A 61 13.21 16.37 2.27
N ASP A 62 13.26 17.63 1.85
CA ASP A 62 12.93 18.77 2.72
C ASP A 62 11.42 18.74 3.05
N PRO A 63 11.05 18.77 4.34
CA PRO A 63 9.64 18.81 4.73
C PRO A 63 8.87 20.04 4.23
N SER A 64 9.57 21.13 3.91
CA SER A 64 8.98 22.37 3.34
C SER A 64 8.82 22.31 1.81
N ASP A 65 9.40 21.32 1.14
CA ASP A 65 9.31 21.12 -0.31
C ASP A 65 8.14 20.21 -0.69
N ASP A 66 6.95 20.74 -0.72
CA ASP A 66 5.73 19.99 -1.10
C ASP A 66 5.78 19.46 -2.54
N GLU A 67 6.49 20.16 -3.44
CA GLU A 67 6.65 19.72 -4.82
C GLU A 67 7.60 18.54 -4.92
N GLY A 68 8.75 18.60 -4.27
CA GLY A 68 9.70 17.48 -4.21
C GLY A 68 9.12 16.24 -3.56
N GLN A 69 8.33 16.40 -2.49
CA GLN A 69 7.59 15.30 -1.88
C GLN A 69 6.64 14.64 -2.88
N ARG A 70 5.80 15.45 -3.53
CA ARG A 70 4.85 14.96 -4.53
C ARG A 70 5.56 14.23 -5.67
N ASP A 71 6.62 14.79 -6.20
CA ASP A 71 7.35 14.23 -7.31
C ASP A 71 8.03 12.90 -6.94
N ALA A 72 8.59 12.79 -5.74
CA ALA A 72 9.18 11.54 -5.23
C ALA A 72 8.13 10.42 -5.11
N PHE A 73 6.97 10.68 -4.52
CA PHE A 73 5.89 9.69 -4.40
C PHE A 73 5.27 9.36 -5.76
N ARG A 74 5.11 10.34 -6.64
CA ARG A 74 4.66 10.11 -8.02
C ARG A 74 5.64 9.24 -8.79
N ALA A 75 6.95 9.49 -8.69
CA ALA A 75 7.96 8.66 -9.34
C ALA A 75 7.93 7.22 -8.82
N GLY A 76 7.84 7.04 -7.49
CA GLY A 76 7.65 5.71 -6.88
C GLY A 76 6.40 5.01 -7.41
N ALA A 77 5.27 5.70 -7.47
CA ALA A 77 4.01 5.18 -7.99
C ALA A 77 4.11 4.73 -9.46
N LEU A 78 4.70 5.56 -10.32
CA LEU A 78 4.87 5.24 -11.73
C LEU A 78 5.84 4.07 -11.94
N SER A 79 6.90 3.96 -11.13
CA SER A 79 7.86 2.87 -11.23
C SER A 79 7.24 1.50 -10.95
N VAL A 80 6.28 1.41 -10.03
CA VAL A 80 5.56 0.15 -9.73
C VAL A 80 4.36 -0.05 -10.66
N ALA A 81 3.66 1.01 -11.05
CA ALA A 81 2.52 0.92 -11.95
C ALA A 81 2.91 0.38 -13.33
N CYS A 82 4.09 0.75 -13.84
CA CYS A 82 4.56 0.25 -15.14
C CYS A 82 4.75 -1.29 -15.16
N LEU A 83 4.96 -1.92 -14.01
CA LEU A 83 5.07 -3.37 -13.90
C LEU A 83 3.73 -4.09 -14.10
N LEU A 84 2.61 -3.40 -13.89
CA LEU A 84 1.28 -3.94 -14.21
C LEU A 84 1.10 -4.21 -15.71
N ASN A 85 1.79 -3.46 -16.56
CA ASN A 85 1.76 -3.63 -18.02
C ASN A 85 2.87 -4.55 -18.55
N HIS A 86 3.65 -5.16 -17.67
CA HIS A 86 4.72 -6.07 -18.07
C HIS A 86 4.15 -7.35 -18.70
N GLN A 87 4.74 -7.76 -19.83
CA GLN A 87 4.36 -8.99 -20.51
C GLN A 87 5.16 -10.16 -19.97
N PHE A 88 4.49 -11.02 -19.18
CA PHE A 88 5.11 -12.23 -18.66
C PHE A 88 5.08 -13.36 -19.70
N GLU A 89 6.21 -14.04 -19.89
CA GLU A 89 6.29 -15.22 -20.77
C GLU A 89 5.56 -16.44 -20.19
N VAL A 90 5.55 -16.55 -18.86
CA VAL A 90 4.91 -17.65 -18.14
C VAL A 90 3.46 -17.30 -17.84
N GLU A 91 2.55 -18.11 -18.39
CA GLU A 91 1.08 -17.91 -18.31
C GLU A 91 0.58 -17.74 -16.86
N ARG A 92 1.01 -18.57 -15.94
CA ARG A 92 0.56 -18.50 -14.54
C ARG A 92 0.90 -17.18 -13.85
N TYR A 93 2.02 -16.54 -14.24
CA TYR A 93 2.38 -15.23 -13.70
C TYR A 93 1.55 -14.10 -14.31
N ARG A 94 1.24 -14.22 -15.60
CA ARG A 94 0.31 -13.29 -16.26
C ARG A 94 -1.07 -13.37 -15.62
N GLN A 95 -1.61 -14.57 -15.45
CA GLN A 95 -2.91 -14.81 -14.85
C GLN A 95 -2.97 -14.31 -13.40
N SER A 96 -1.92 -14.54 -12.60
CA SER A 96 -1.84 -14.03 -11.22
C SER A 96 -1.87 -12.51 -11.17
N ARG A 97 -1.12 -11.83 -12.06
CA ARG A 97 -1.15 -10.37 -12.16
C ARG A 97 -2.52 -9.84 -12.60
N ASP A 98 -3.18 -10.50 -13.56
CA ASP A 98 -4.50 -10.07 -14.07
C ASP A 98 -5.58 -10.18 -12.98
N TRP A 99 -5.47 -11.16 -12.10
CA TRP A 99 -6.39 -11.32 -10.97
C TRP A 99 -6.05 -10.43 -9.77
N ASP A 100 -4.78 -10.21 -9.51
CA ASP A 100 -4.28 -9.45 -8.36
C ASP A 100 -3.22 -8.41 -8.80
N PRO A 101 -3.65 -7.31 -9.43
CA PRO A 101 -2.75 -6.26 -9.90
C PRO A 101 -2.29 -5.38 -8.74
N ILE A 102 -1.45 -5.92 -7.84
CA ILE A 102 -1.02 -5.25 -6.62
C ILE A 102 0.29 -4.52 -6.83
N VAL A 103 0.32 -3.25 -6.42
CA VAL A 103 1.51 -2.42 -6.36
C VAL A 103 1.54 -1.66 -5.03
N GLY A 104 2.74 -1.35 -4.54
CA GLY A 104 2.93 -0.64 -3.30
C GLY A 104 4.04 0.39 -3.37
N VAL A 105 3.81 1.55 -2.76
CA VAL A 105 4.86 2.54 -2.50
C VAL A 105 4.99 2.70 -1.00
N SER A 106 6.13 2.32 -0.48
CA SER A 106 6.50 2.49 0.92
C SER A 106 7.40 3.71 1.10
N PHE A 107 7.79 3.96 2.32
CA PHE A 107 8.77 4.99 2.64
C PHE A 107 9.63 4.58 3.84
N THR A 108 10.84 5.11 3.88
CA THR A 108 11.76 5.01 5.03
C THR A 108 12.16 6.40 5.50
N GLY A 109 12.72 6.51 6.72
CA GLY A 109 13.16 7.79 7.28
C GLY A 109 12.03 8.69 7.75
N LEU A 110 10.82 8.17 8.04
CA LEU A 110 9.67 8.96 8.50
C LEU A 110 9.96 9.69 9.81
N PHE A 111 10.66 9.03 10.74
CA PHE A 111 11.00 9.64 12.02
C PHE A 111 11.90 10.88 11.81
N ASP A 112 12.96 10.74 11.03
CA ASP A 112 13.86 11.84 10.70
C ASP A 112 13.12 12.97 9.99
N PHE A 113 12.23 12.65 9.07
CA PHE A 113 11.40 13.62 8.38
C PHE A 113 10.54 14.42 9.36
N PHE A 114 9.87 13.78 10.32
CA PHE A 114 9.06 14.49 11.30
C PHE A 114 9.89 15.29 12.31
N VAL A 115 11.09 14.82 12.66
CA VAL A 115 12.01 15.62 13.47
C VAL A 115 12.42 16.90 12.73
N HIS A 116 12.68 16.82 11.43
CA HIS A 116 12.98 18.01 10.61
C HIS A 116 11.76 18.90 10.42
N ALA A 117 10.58 18.35 10.23
CA ALA A 117 9.34 19.11 10.01
C ALA A 117 8.89 19.86 11.26
N PHE A 118 8.97 19.25 12.43
CA PHE A 118 8.34 19.74 13.66
C PHE A 118 9.36 20.13 14.75
N GLY A 119 10.60 19.70 14.62
CA GLY A 119 11.69 20.04 15.52
C GLY A 119 11.63 19.37 16.90
N THR A 120 12.39 19.96 17.82
CA THR A 120 12.54 19.46 19.20
C THR A 120 11.21 19.27 19.96
N PRO A 121 10.19 20.13 19.84
CA PRO A 121 8.91 19.92 20.54
C PRO A 121 8.24 18.60 20.19
N TRP A 122 8.25 18.22 18.93
CA TRP A 122 7.71 16.92 18.48
C TRP A 122 8.50 15.74 19.03
N LEU A 123 9.84 15.83 19.03
CA LEU A 123 10.72 14.80 19.57
C LEU A 123 10.47 14.59 21.07
N GLN A 124 10.35 15.66 21.85
CA GLN A 124 10.03 15.61 23.27
C GLN A 124 8.66 14.97 23.53
N TRP A 125 7.66 15.33 22.72
CA TRP A 125 6.34 14.74 22.79
C TRP A 125 6.36 13.24 22.45
N TRP A 126 7.14 12.85 21.43
CA TRP A 126 7.34 11.44 21.07
C TRP A 126 8.00 10.66 22.21
N GLU A 127 9.11 11.15 22.77
CA GLU A 127 9.82 10.53 23.90
C GLU A 127 8.96 10.40 25.16
N ALA A 128 8.05 11.35 25.39
CA ALA A 128 7.07 11.29 26.48
C ALA A 128 5.93 10.25 26.26
N GLY A 129 5.99 9.47 25.17
CA GLY A 129 4.99 8.45 24.86
C GLY A 129 3.76 8.99 24.14
N ARG A 130 3.89 10.10 23.42
CA ARG A 130 2.83 10.71 22.61
C ARG A 130 1.56 11.05 23.40
N PRO A 131 1.64 11.77 24.53
CA PRO A 131 0.51 12.07 25.38
C PRO A 131 -0.59 12.84 24.64
N ASP A 132 -1.85 12.64 25.06
CA ASP A 132 -3.01 13.32 24.46
C ASP A 132 -3.17 14.74 25.02
N THR A 133 -2.28 15.64 24.62
CA THR A 133 -2.32 17.07 24.86
C THR A 133 -2.87 17.81 23.64
N GLU A 134 -3.19 19.11 23.80
CA GLU A 134 -3.61 19.94 22.67
C GLU A 134 -2.52 20.00 21.58
N GLU A 135 -1.28 20.25 21.96
CA GLU A 135 -0.13 20.23 21.07
C GLU A 135 0.08 18.85 20.43
N GLY A 136 -0.07 17.75 21.22
CA GLY A 136 0.05 16.39 20.70
C GLY A 136 -1.03 16.04 19.68
N ARG A 137 -2.25 16.54 19.84
CA ARG A 137 -3.31 16.40 18.84
C ARG A 137 -2.97 17.16 17.55
N GLU A 138 -2.37 18.32 17.67
CA GLU A 138 -1.91 19.10 16.52
C GLU A 138 -0.81 18.37 15.75
N PHE A 139 0.19 17.78 16.44
CA PHE A 139 1.19 16.93 15.78
C PHE A 139 0.56 15.75 15.03
N LYS A 140 -0.34 15.03 15.67
CA LYS A 140 -1.06 13.90 15.02
C LYS A 140 -1.84 14.35 13.78
N ARG A 141 -2.46 15.53 13.82
CA ARG A 141 -3.17 16.10 12.68
C ARG A 141 -2.22 16.37 11.52
N GLN A 142 -1.08 17.00 11.78
CA GLN A 142 -0.08 17.33 10.76
C GLN A 142 0.60 16.07 10.21
N GLU A 143 0.94 15.09 11.06
CA GLU A 143 1.40 13.76 10.61
C GLU A 143 0.40 13.14 9.63
N ALA A 144 -0.89 13.13 9.98
CA ALA A 144 -1.95 12.58 9.15
C ALA A 144 -2.12 13.34 7.83
N GLU A 145 -1.90 14.64 7.80
CA GLU A 145 -1.94 15.43 6.57
C GLU A 145 -0.84 15.05 5.60
N TYR A 146 0.41 14.89 6.07
CA TYR A 146 1.51 14.40 5.24
C TYR A 146 1.18 13.03 4.64
N LEU A 147 0.81 12.07 5.48
CA LEU A 147 0.48 10.71 5.04
C LEU A 147 -0.69 10.69 4.05
N SER A 148 -1.71 11.50 4.27
CA SER A 148 -2.87 11.60 3.40
C SER A 148 -2.52 12.18 2.02
N ARG A 149 -1.68 13.22 1.99
CA ARG A 149 -1.20 13.81 0.73
C ARG A 149 -0.36 12.82 -0.08
N TRP A 150 0.57 12.12 0.56
CA TRP A 150 1.40 11.12 -0.12
C TRP A 150 0.55 9.96 -0.65
N LYS A 151 -0.38 9.47 0.16
CA LYS A 151 -1.34 8.44 -0.28
C LYS A 151 -2.16 8.89 -1.49
N ALA A 152 -2.69 10.11 -1.47
CA ALA A 152 -3.43 10.67 -2.59
C ALA A 152 -2.56 10.73 -3.85
N THR A 153 -1.34 11.26 -3.73
CA THR A 153 -0.38 11.35 -4.85
C THR A 153 -0.10 9.98 -5.49
N VAL A 154 0.12 8.95 -4.65
CA VAL A 154 0.36 7.58 -5.14
C VAL A 154 -0.87 7.05 -5.86
N ASN A 155 -2.04 7.16 -5.24
CA ASN A 155 -3.29 6.67 -5.82
C ASN A 155 -3.59 7.35 -7.16
N ASP A 156 -3.51 8.68 -7.21
CA ASP A 156 -3.79 9.45 -8.43
C ASP A 156 -2.82 9.06 -9.55
N ALA A 157 -1.53 8.90 -9.26
CA ALA A 157 -0.54 8.52 -10.26
C ALA A 157 -0.75 7.10 -10.78
N VAL A 158 -1.10 6.14 -9.92
CA VAL A 158 -1.40 4.75 -10.34
C VAL A 158 -2.68 4.72 -11.18
N TRP A 159 -3.75 5.39 -10.74
CA TRP A 159 -5.00 5.45 -11.49
C TRP A 159 -4.82 6.12 -12.85
N GLU A 160 -4.10 7.25 -12.91
CA GLU A 160 -3.78 7.93 -14.18
C GLU A 160 -3.01 7.01 -15.14
N TYR A 161 -2.06 6.23 -14.61
CA TYR A 161 -1.32 5.26 -15.40
C TYR A 161 -2.21 4.16 -15.94
N CYS A 162 -3.02 3.53 -15.07
CA CYS A 162 -3.93 2.45 -15.45
C CYS A 162 -4.95 2.90 -16.49
N ASP A 163 -5.59 4.07 -16.28
CA ASP A 163 -6.54 4.64 -17.25
C ASP A 163 -5.91 4.87 -18.63
N ARG A 164 -4.70 5.44 -18.64
CA ARG A 164 -3.96 5.71 -19.89
C ARG A 164 -3.61 4.44 -20.67
N HIS A 165 -3.40 3.32 -19.96
CA HIS A 165 -2.97 2.06 -20.56
C HIS A 165 -4.08 1.02 -20.66
N GLY A 166 -5.29 1.33 -20.22
CA GLY A 166 -6.45 0.43 -20.28
C GLY A 166 -6.32 -0.77 -19.34
N LEU A 167 -5.74 -0.56 -18.15
CA LEU A 167 -5.51 -1.58 -17.13
C LEU A 167 -6.56 -1.52 -16.03
#